data_cc2652b987c410f1fbd3d283eae37150
#
_entry.id   cc2652b987c410f1fbd3d283eae37150
#
_cell.length_a   1.000
_cell.length_b   1.000
_cell.length_c   1.000
_cell.angle_alpha   90.00
_cell.angle_beta   90.00
_cell.angle_gamma   90.00
#
_symmetry.space_group_name_H-M   'P 1'
#
loop_
_entity.id
_entity.type
_entity.pdbx_description
1 polymer ?
#
loop_
_entity_poly.entity_id
_entity_poly.type
_entity_poly.pdbx_seq_one_letter_code
_entity_poly.pdbx_strand_id
1 'polypeptide(L)'
;MNRCVRNNNPLNIVRGCRWKGMKAEQTDTRFVQFENTAWGFRAAWVLFRTYLTRRGVRYLGGIIRRWCPDRTAEAYIKWVSRRSGVNVDFQLQFHKDCYEDLSKIMLNMARYEGYNVLTDEELLNEIKKGWDML
;
A
#
# COMPACT_ATOMS: atom_id res chain seq x y z
N MET A 1 -5.22 -7.92 17.83
CA MET A 1 -5.40 -7.55 16.40
C MET A 1 -4.51 -6.36 16.09
N ASN A 2 -3.71 -6.47 15.04
CA ASN A 2 -2.85 -5.36 14.63
C ASN A 2 -3.68 -4.14 14.21
N ARG A 3 -3.08 -2.96 14.41
CA ARG A 3 -3.77 -1.68 14.14
C ARG A 3 -4.25 -1.55 12.70
N CYS A 4 -3.42 -1.97 11.76
CA CYS A 4 -3.78 -1.90 10.34
C CYS A 4 -4.97 -2.81 10.00
N VAL A 5 -5.11 -3.95 10.67
CA VAL A 5 -6.26 -4.85 10.51
C VAL A 5 -7.51 -4.21 11.10
N ARG A 6 -7.42 -3.73 12.33
CA ARG A 6 -8.54 -3.10 13.04
C ARG A 6 -9.07 -1.87 12.29
N ASN A 7 -8.18 -1.13 11.67
CA ASN A 7 -8.52 0.11 10.96
C ASN A 7 -8.93 -0.11 9.50
N ASN A 8 -8.94 -1.35 9.00
CA ASN A 8 -9.12 -1.63 7.57
C ASN A 8 -8.16 -0.79 6.71
N ASN A 9 -6.94 -0.59 7.21
CA ASN A 9 -5.93 0.27 6.61
C ASN A 9 -4.62 -0.52 6.45
N PRO A 10 -4.54 -1.40 5.44
CA PRO A 10 -3.46 -2.39 5.36
C PRO A 10 -2.05 -1.81 5.29
N LEU A 11 -1.90 -0.61 4.78
CA LEU A 11 -0.60 0.03 4.64
C LEU A 11 -0.36 1.15 5.66
N ASN A 12 -1.16 1.24 6.70
CA ASN A 12 -0.98 2.22 7.78
C ASN A 12 -0.89 3.67 7.26
N ILE A 13 -1.81 4.04 6.38
CA ILE A 13 -1.89 5.42 5.87
C ILE A 13 -2.21 6.35 7.03
N VAL A 14 -1.37 7.37 7.21
CA VAL A 14 -1.54 8.33 8.31
C VAL A 14 -2.67 9.31 8.00
N ARG A 15 -3.29 9.83 9.06
CA ARG A 15 -4.34 10.84 8.96
C ARG A 15 -3.77 12.14 8.37
N GLY A 16 -4.65 12.95 7.80
CA GLY A 16 -4.29 14.25 7.23
C GLY A 16 -4.99 14.55 5.92
N CYS A 17 -5.38 13.52 5.19
CA CYS A 17 -6.14 13.67 3.95
C CYS A 17 -7.54 13.11 4.10
N ARG A 18 -8.43 13.58 3.25
CA ARG A 18 -9.79 13.05 3.18
C ARG A 18 -9.83 11.99 2.09
N TRP A 19 -10.21 10.76 2.47
CA TRP A 19 -10.23 9.61 1.57
C TRP A 19 -11.65 9.13 1.37
N LYS A 20 -11.97 8.67 0.16
CA LYS A 20 -13.20 7.92 -0.07
C LYS A 20 -13.18 6.66 0.77
N GLY A 21 -14.31 6.31 1.36
CA GLY A 21 -14.43 5.11 2.18
C GLY A 21 -13.92 5.24 3.60
N MET A 22 -13.51 6.44 4.04
CA MET A 22 -13.21 6.68 5.45
C MET A 22 -14.47 6.47 6.30
N LYS A 23 -14.28 5.90 7.50
CA LYS A 23 -15.34 5.92 8.50
C LYS A 23 -15.65 7.37 8.87
N ALA A 24 -16.94 7.66 9.09
CA ALA A 24 -17.39 8.99 9.52
C ALA A 24 -16.71 9.40 10.81
N GLU A 25 -16.57 8.46 11.75
CA GLU A 25 -15.91 8.67 13.03
C GLU A 25 -14.53 8.03 13.01
N GLN A 26 -13.50 8.84 13.19
CA GLN A 26 -12.11 8.42 13.22
C GLN A 26 -11.64 8.38 14.68
N THR A 27 -11.37 7.20 15.19
CA THR A 27 -10.99 7.00 16.60
C THR A 27 -9.52 6.67 16.80
N ASP A 28 -8.78 6.38 15.72
CA ASP A 28 -7.34 6.20 15.80
C ASP A 28 -6.66 7.56 15.72
N THR A 29 -5.71 7.82 16.61
CA THR A 29 -5.06 9.14 16.68
C THR A 29 -4.06 9.38 15.57
N ARG A 30 -3.61 8.34 14.89
CA ARG A 30 -2.55 8.44 13.89
C ARG A 30 -2.98 7.97 12.50
N PHE A 31 -3.67 6.85 12.42
CA PHE A 31 -3.97 6.19 11.15
C PHE A 31 -5.42 6.35 10.75
N VAL A 32 -5.65 6.43 9.45
CA VAL A 32 -7.00 6.47 8.87
C VAL A 32 -7.73 5.16 9.15
N GLN A 33 -9.01 5.24 9.44
CA GLN A 33 -9.90 4.09 9.54
C GLN A 33 -10.84 4.08 8.34
N PHE A 34 -10.87 2.95 7.63
CA PHE A 34 -11.72 2.77 6.45
C PHE A 34 -12.91 1.87 6.75
N GLU A 35 -13.97 2.00 5.96
CA GLU A 35 -15.17 1.17 6.09
C GLU A 35 -14.89 -0.30 5.81
N ASN A 36 -13.96 -0.57 4.88
CA ASN A 36 -13.48 -1.92 4.59
C ASN A 36 -12.07 -1.86 4.00
N THR A 37 -11.46 -3.02 3.88
CA THR A 37 -10.09 -3.18 3.41
C THR A 37 -9.89 -2.70 1.97
N ALA A 38 -10.88 -2.90 1.10
CA ALA A 38 -10.79 -2.48 -0.30
C ALA A 38 -10.64 -0.96 -0.41
N TRP A 39 -11.32 -0.18 0.43
CA TRP A 39 -11.15 1.27 0.47
C TRP A 39 -9.73 1.67 0.93
N GLY A 40 -9.18 0.93 1.87
CA GLY A 40 -7.80 1.14 2.30
C GLY A 40 -6.81 0.91 1.16
N PHE A 41 -7.02 -0.13 0.37
CA PHE A 41 -6.19 -0.39 -0.82
C PHE A 41 -6.42 0.63 -1.92
N ARG A 42 -7.65 1.11 -2.11
CA ARG A 42 -7.90 2.19 -3.06
C ARG A 42 -7.06 3.43 -2.72
N ALA A 43 -7.02 3.79 -1.46
CA ALA A 43 -6.21 4.93 -1.01
C ALA A 43 -4.71 4.68 -1.30
N ALA A 44 -4.23 3.47 -1.05
CA ALA A 44 -2.86 3.10 -1.38
C ALA A 44 -2.57 3.20 -2.88
N TRP A 45 -3.51 2.77 -3.73
CA TRP A 45 -3.38 2.90 -5.18
C TRP A 45 -3.32 4.38 -5.61
N VAL A 46 -4.13 5.24 -5.00
CA VAL A 46 -4.06 6.69 -5.29
C VAL A 46 -2.68 7.25 -4.96
N LEU A 47 -2.10 6.82 -3.84
CA LEU A 47 -0.75 7.24 -3.47
C LEU A 47 0.30 6.70 -4.44
N PHE A 48 0.23 5.43 -4.81
CA PHE A 48 1.14 4.85 -5.82
C PHE A 48 1.05 5.63 -7.13
N ARG A 49 -0.17 5.92 -7.60
CA ARG A 49 -0.38 6.71 -8.81
C ARG A 49 0.28 8.07 -8.71
N THR A 50 0.09 8.76 -7.61
CA THR A 50 0.69 10.08 -7.38
C THR A 50 2.22 10.01 -7.42
N TYR A 51 2.81 9.02 -6.75
CA TYR A 51 4.27 8.86 -6.73
C TYR A 51 4.82 8.58 -8.12
N LEU A 52 4.21 7.65 -8.85
CA LEU A 52 4.70 7.20 -10.15
C LEU A 52 4.42 8.19 -11.27
N THR A 53 3.38 9.01 -11.17
CA THR A 53 3.01 9.95 -12.25
C THR A 53 3.39 11.40 -11.96
N ARG A 54 3.50 11.80 -10.68
CA ARG A 54 3.70 13.20 -10.33
C ARG A 54 4.94 13.47 -9.51
N ARG A 55 5.55 12.47 -8.90
CA ARG A 55 6.70 12.65 -8.00
C ARG A 55 8.00 12.06 -8.54
N GLY A 56 8.00 11.61 -9.79
CA GLY A 56 9.19 11.08 -10.43
C GLY A 56 9.68 9.75 -9.88
N VAL A 57 8.86 9.05 -9.10
CA VAL A 57 9.20 7.74 -8.58
C VAL A 57 9.12 6.72 -9.71
N ARG A 58 10.14 5.86 -9.84
CA ARG A 58 10.23 4.86 -10.91
C ARG A 58 10.54 3.47 -10.40
N TYR A 59 10.95 3.33 -9.15
CA TYR A 59 11.42 2.06 -8.60
C TYR A 59 10.76 1.79 -7.26
N LEU A 60 10.74 0.52 -6.89
CA LEU A 60 10.19 0.04 -5.63
C LEU A 60 10.74 0.84 -4.43
N GLY A 61 12.04 1.09 -4.41
CA GLY A 61 12.67 1.84 -3.33
C GLY A 61 12.10 3.25 -3.16
N GLY A 62 11.78 3.91 -4.25
CA GLY A 62 11.19 5.25 -4.20
C GLY A 62 9.78 5.25 -3.58
N ILE A 63 8.98 4.22 -3.87
CA ILE A 63 7.66 4.07 -3.26
C ILE A 63 7.82 3.91 -1.74
N ILE A 64 8.67 2.99 -1.31
CA ILE A 64 8.84 2.67 0.11
C ILE A 64 9.48 3.82 0.87
N ARG A 65 10.43 4.55 0.30
CA ARG A 65 11.03 5.71 0.97
C ARG A 65 10.03 6.83 1.22
N ARG A 66 9.04 6.98 0.37
CA ARG A 66 7.95 7.92 0.62
C ARG A 66 6.99 7.42 1.69
N TRP A 67 6.84 6.10 1.79
CA TRP A 67 5.99 5.48 2.82
C TRP A 67 6.66 5.49 4.19
N CYS A 68 7.95 5.24 4.22
CA CYS A 68 8.78 5.11 5.42
C CYS A 68 10.06 5.91 5.21
N PRO A 69 10.05 7.24 5.47
CA PRO A 69 11.16 8.12 5.10
C PRO A 69 12.31 8.14 6.11
N ASP A 70 12.45 7.14 6.95
CA ASP A 70 13.53 7.05 7.93
C ASP A 70 14.56 5.98 7.54
N ARG A 71 15.56 5.78 8.40
CA ARG A 71 16.66 4.84 8.17
C ARG A 71 16.24 3.37 8.05
N THR A 72 15.02 3.03 8.48
CA THR A 72 14.51 1.65 8.38
C THR A 72 14.01 1.32 6.98
N ALA A 73 13.94 2.30 6.09
CA ALA A 73 13.46 2.09 4.72
C ALA A 73 14.27 1.04 3.97
N GLU A 74 15.59 0.97 4.18
CA GLU A 74 16.44 0.01 3.47
C GLU A 74 16.06 -1.45 3.78
N ALA A 75 15.79 -1.76 5.04
CA ALA A 75 15.36 -3.09 5.44
C ALA A 75 13.98 -3.42 4.85
N TYR A 76 13.09 -2.46 4.86
CA TYR A 76 11.75 -2.57 4.29
C TYR A 76 11.84 -2.87 2.78
N ILE A 77 12.66 -2.11 2.05
CA ILE A 77 12.86 -2.28 0.60
C ILE A 77 13.37 -3.69 0.29
N LYS A 78 14.39 -4.15 1.00
CA LYS A 78 14.97 -5.48 0.80
C LYS A 78 13.95 -6.58 1.04
N TRP A 79 13.19 -6.45 2.11
CA TRP A 79 12.17 -7.43 2.47
C TRP A 79 11.09 -7.54 1.38
N VAL A 80 10.56 -6.39 0.93
CA VAL A 80 9.52 -6.35 -0.09
C VAL A 80 10.03 -6.83 -1.45
N SER A 81 11.22 -6.40 -1.86
CA SER A 81 11.83 -6.84 -3.12
C SER A 81 12.00 -8.36 -3.15
N ARG A 82 12.52 -8.93 -2.08
CA ARG A 82 12.74 -10.38 -1.99
C ARG A 82 11.42 -11.14 -2.08
N ARG A 83 10.41 -10.75 -1.32
CA ARG A 83 9.16 -11.49 -1.23
C ARG A 83 8.26 -11.27 -2.44
N SER A 84 8.27 -10.09 -3.03
CA SER A 84 7.49 -9.81 -4.23
C SER A 84 8.10 -10.36 -5.50
N GLY A 85 9.40 -10.62 -5.49
CA GLY A 85 10.14 -10.98 -6.70
C GLY A 85 10.39 -9.82 -7.64
N VAL A 86 10.07 -8.58 -7.22
CA VAL A 86 10.32 -7.39 -8.04
C VAL A 86 11.70 -6.85 -7.71
N ASN A 87 12.59 -6.83 -8.71
CA ASN A 87 13.94 -6.33 -8.56
C ASN A 87 13.94 -4.83 -8.28
N VAL A 88 14.84 -4.36 -7.42
CA VAL A 88 14.95 -2.93 -7.09
C VAL A 88 15.31 -2.07 -8.30
N ASP A 89 15.93 -2.65 -9.32
CA ASP A 89 16.31 -1.95 -10.55
C ASP A 89 15.24 -2.02 -11.64
N PHE A 90 14.15 -2.70 -11.39
CA PHE A 90 13.07 -2.82 -12.37
C PHE A 90 12.23 -1.54 -12.39
N GLN A 91 12.14 -0.90 -13.57
CA GLN A 91 11.40 0.35 -13.72
C GLN A 91 9.90 0.10 -13.74
N LEU A 92 9.20 0.82 -12.87
CA LEU A 92 7.75 0.72 -12.70
C LEU A 92 7.07 1.92 -13.34
N GLN A 93 5.85 1.69 -13.83
CA GLN A 93 4.95 2.74 -14.32
C GLN A 93 3.56 2.47 -13.75
N PHE A 94 2.77 3.53 -13.55
CA PHE A 94 1.38 3.37 -13.18
C PHE A 94 0.55 3.04 -14.42
N HIS A 95 0.58 1.79 -14.82
CA HIS A 95 -0.05 1.27 -16.02
C HIS A 95 -0.48 -0.17 -15.78
N LYS A 96 -1.52 -0.61 -16.49
CA LYS A 96 -2.04 -1.98 -16.37
C LYS A 96 -0.98 -3.05 -16.63
N ASP A 97 0.01 -2.76 -17.46
CA ASP A 97 1.09 -3.70 -17.75
C ASP A 97 2.02 -3.94 -16.56
N CYS A 98 2.04 -3.01 -15.59
CA CYS A 98 2.77 -3.16 -14.34
C CYS A 98 1.86 -3.56 -13.17
N TYR A 99 0.58 -3.80 -13.42
CA TYR A 99 -0.36 -4.08 -12.34
C TYR A 99 0.07 -5.25 -11.47
N GLU A 100 0.49 -6.35 -12.10
CA GLU A 100 0.88 -7.54 -11.35
C GLU A 100 2.04 -7.26 -10.40
N ASP A 101 3.09 -6.60 -10.89
CA ASP A 101 4.24 -6.23 -10.06
C ASP A 101 3.86 -5.25 -8.96
N LEU A 102 3.08 -4.22 -9.31
CA LEU A 102 2.62 -3.23 -8.33
C LEU A 102 1.74 -3.86 -7.24
N SER A 103 0.86 -4.80 -7.62
CA SER A 103 0.01 -5.48 -6.66
C SER A 103 0.81 -6.38 -5.72
N LYS A 104 1.86 -7.05 -6.20
CA LYS A 104 2.75 -7.85 -5.36
C LYS A 104 3.55 -6.98 -4.40
N ILE A 105 3.99 -5.82 -4.85
CA ILE A 105 4.65 -4.84 -3.98
C ILE A 105 3.68 -4.41 -2.88
N MET A 106 2.47 -4.03 -3.24
CA MET A 106 1.47 -3.57 -2.29
C MET A 106 1.10 -4.65 -1.27
N LEU A 107 0.91 -5.89 -1.72
CA LEU A 107 0.63 -7.02 -0.83
C LEU A 107 1.74 -7.17 0.20
N ASN A 108 2.99 -7.16 -0.25
CA ASN A 108 4.11 -7.38 0.66
C ASN A 108 4.38 -6.18 1.56
N MET A 109 4.07 -4.97 1.11
CA MET A 109 4.06 -3.79 1.98
C MET A 109 3.02 -3.96 3.10
N ALA A 110 1.82 -4.43 2.76
CA ALA A 110 0.78 -4.69 3.76
C ALA A 110 1.24 -5.74 4.79
N ARG A 111 1.88 -6.83 4.33
CA ARG A 111 2.43 -7.84 5.24
C ARG A 111 3.51 -7.25 6.14
N TYR A 112 4.39 -6.44 5.59
CA TYR A 112 5.44 -5.78 6.37
C TYR A 112 4.86 -4.83 7.44
N GLU A 113 3.78 -4.14 7.09
CA GLU A 113 3.10 -3.23 8.02
C GLU A 113 2.35 -3.97 9.14
N GLY A 114 2.18 -5.28 9.02
CA GLY A 114 1.54 -6.10 10.03
C GLY A 114 0.15 -6.60 9.69
N TYR A 115 -0.31 -6.42 8.44
CA TYR A 115 -1.61 -6.94 8.02
C TYR A 115 -1.52 -8.45 7.86
N ASN A 116 -1.93 -9.19 8.89
CA ASN A 116 -1.65 -10.61 9.05
C ASN A 116 -2.89 -11.51 8.97
N VAL A 117 -3.97 -11.00 8.40
CA VAL A 117 -5.18 -11.76 8.15
C VAL A 117 -5.39 -11.89 6.65
N LEU A 118 -6.29 -12.78 6.23
CA LEU A 118 -6.54 -13.15 4.84
C LEU A 118 -5.34 -13.88 4.22
N THR A 119 -5.64 -14.83 3.35
CA THR A 119 -4.61 -15.47 2.51
C THR A 119 -4.08 -14.45 1.49
N ASP A 120 -2.95 -14.76 0.87
CA ASP A 120 -2.41 -13.89 -0.19
C ASP A 120 -3.40 -13.75 -1.35
N GLU A 121 -4.09 -14.83 -1.72
CA GLU A 121 -5.11 -14.79 -2.77
C GLU A 121 -6.25 -13.85 -2.41
N GLU A 122 -6.79 -13.97 -1.18
CA GLU A 122 -7.84 -13.10 -0.69
C GLU A 122 -7.40 -11.65 -0.63
N LEU A 123 -6.16 -11.42 -0.19
CA LEU A 123 -5.60 -10.07 -0.11
C LEU A 123 -5.41 -9.45 -1.48
N LEU A 124 -4.93 -10.24 -2.47
CA LEU A 124 -4.82 -9.78 -3.85
C LEU A 124 -6.19 -9.42 -4.44
N ASN A 125 -7.26 -10.13 -4.05
CA ASN A 125 -8.62 -9.80 -4.46
C ASN A 125 -9.04 -8.44 -3.90
N GLU A 126 -8.71 -8.13 -2.65
CA GLU A 126 -9.02 -6.82 -2.05
C GLU A 126 -8.19 -5.70 -2.69
N ILE A 127 -6.95 -5.98 -3.04
CA ILE A 127 -6.09 -5.05 -3.77
C ILE A 127 -6.70 -4.73 -5.14
N LYS A 128 -7.20 -5.75 -5.84
CA LYS A 128 -7.85 -5.58 -7.14
C LYS A 128 -9.13 -4.76 -7.03
N LYS A 129 -9.93 -4.99 -5.99
CA LYS A 129 -11.13 -4.17 -5.74
C LYS A 129 -10.75 -2.70 -5.58
N GLY A 130 -9.67 -2.41 -4.85
CA GLY A 130 -9.17 -1.05 -4.70
C GLY A 130 -8.78 -0.42 -6.02
N TRP A 131 -8.09 -1.16 -6.88
CA TRP A 131 -7.73 -0.73 -8.22
C TRP A 131 -8.98 -0.43 -9.07
N ASP A 132 -9.95 -1.30 -9.02
CA ASP A 132 -11.18 -1.16 -9.82
C ASP A 132 -12.05 0.03 -9.38
N MET A 133 -11.82 0.56 -8.19
CA MET A 133 -12.54 1.74 -7.68
C MET A 133 -11.84 3.07 -7.98
N LEU A 134 -10.72 3.05 -8.69
CA LEU A 134 -10.00 4.29 -9.02
C LEU A 134 -10.76 5.21 -9.99
#